data_5208fd090aad0ec6c8193502f2fe6c98
#
_entry.id   5208fd090aad0ec6c8193502f2fe6c98
#
_cell.length_a   1.000
_cell.length_b   1.000
_cell.length_c   1.000
_cell.angle_alpha   90.00
_cell.angle_beta   90.00
_cell.angle_gamma   90.00
#
_symmetry.space_group_name_H-M   'P 1'
#
loop_
_entity.id
_entity.type
_entity.pdbx_description
1 polymer ?
#
loop_
_entity_poly.entity_id
_entity_poly.type
_entity_poly.pdbx_seq_one_letter_code
_entity_poly.pdbx_strand_id
1 'polypeptide(L)'
;LACTTHGSTMVIPAEGFDPSATLSAVSNERCTSLYGVPTMFIAELDHPDFDSFDLSSLRTGIMAGSPCPMEVMKQVIDRMGITEVAICYGMTETSPVSTQTRTDDSLQRRVSTVGRVGPHLEIKIVDPVTGLTVPNGTAGELCTRGYSVMLGYWEEPEKTAEVIDSARWMHTGDLAVMDEHGYVSITGRIKDMVIRGGENIYPREIEEFLYSHPDIVDAQVIGVPDERYGEELMAWVRLREHAHELTPEALREFCTGQLAHYKIPRYVHVVDEF
;
A
#
# COMPACT_ATOMS: atom_id res chain seq x y z
N LEU A 1 -13.64 -12.66 11.71
CA LEU A 1 -14.67 -12.10 12.59
C LEU A 1 -15.85 -11.51 11.82
N ALA A 2 -15.64 -10.63 10.82
CA ALA A 2 -16.74 -9.97 10.10
C ALA A 2 -17.74 -10.98 9.50
N CYS A 3 -17.25 -11.99 8.76
CA CYS A 3 -18.12 -13.03 8.20
C CYS A 3 -18.90 -13.77 9.28
N THR A 4 -18.24 -14.23 10.34
CA THR A 4 -18.89 -14.99 11.42
C THR A 4 -19.91 -14.18 12.20
N THR A 5 -19.62 -12.92 12.50
CA THR A 5 -20.56 -12.05 13.25
C THR A 5 -21.78 -11.63 12.45
N HIS A 6 -21.69 -11.66 11.10
CA HIS A 6 -22.78 -11.30 10.20
C HIS A 6 -23.44 -12.52 9.52
N GLY A 7 -23.03 -13.75 9.89
CA GLY A 7 -23.57 -14.97 9.32
C GLY A 7 -23.27 -15.16 7.84
N SER A 8 -22.20 -14.54 7.33
CA SER A 8 -21.78 -14.66 5.94
C SER A 8 -20.97 -15.95 5.72
N THR A 9 -21.14 -16.58 4.57
CA THR A 9 -20.32 -17.72 4.16
C THR A 9 -18.88 -17.27 3.89
N MET A 10 -17.93 -18.04 4.39
CA MET A 10 -16.50 -17.82 4.15
C MET A 10 -15.99 -18.98 3.30
N VAL A 11 -15.42 -18.65 2.14
CA VAL A 11 -14.81 -19.61 1.21
C VAL A 11 -13.30 -19.52 1.34
N ILE A 12 -12.64 -20.65 1.56
CA ILE A 12 -11.17 -20.76 1.64
C ILE A 12 -10.73 -21.61 0.45
N PRO A 13 -10.14 -20.99 -0.60
CA PRO A 13 -9.88 -21.67 -1.88
C PRO A 13 -8.85 -22.79 -1.79
N ALA A 14 -7.79 -22.61 -0.98
CA ALA A 14 -6.68 -23.54 -0.83
C ALA A 14 -5.94 -23.34 0.51
N GLU A 15 -4.95 -24.17 0.81
CA GLU A 15 -4.09 -24.02 2.01
C GLU A 15 -3.19 -22.77 1.94
N GLY A 16 -2.78 -22.37 0.73
CA GLY A 16 -2.02 -21.15 0.45
C GLY A 16 -2.67 -20.37 -0.68
N PHE A 17 -2.15 -19.21 -0.99
CA PHE A 17 -2.65 -18.42 -2.10
C PHE A 17 -2.32 -19.11 -3.44
N ASP A 18 -3.34 -19.31 -4.24
CA ASP A 18 -3.26 -19.76 -5.63
C ASP A 18 -4.29 -18.97 -6.44
N PRO A 19 -3.89 -18.22 -7.49
CA PRO A 19 -4.79 -17.36 -8.24
C PRO A 19 -5.87 -18.16 -8.99
N SER A 20 -5.53 -19.33 -9.54
CA SER A 20 -6.49 -20.19 -10.24
C SER A 20 -7.55 -20.74 -9.29
N ALA A 21 -7.12 -21.24 -8.12
CA ALA A 21 -8.04 -21.73 -7.09
C ALA A 21 -8.97 -20.62 -6.58
N THR A 22 -8.43 -19.40 -6.40
CA THR A 22 -9.20 -18.24 -5.95
C THR A 22 -10.25 -17.84 -6.98
N LEU A 23 -9.86 -17.65 -8.25
CA LEU A 23 -10.78 -17.30 -9.33
C LEU A 23 -11.85 -18.38 -9.55
N SER A 24 -11.46 -19.67 -9.48
CA SER A 24 -12.40 -20.80 -9.54
C SER A 24 -13.40 -20.78 -8.39
N ALA A 25 -12.93 -20.51 -7.16
CA ALA A 25 -13.81 -20.44 -6.00
C ALA A 25 -14.80 -19.27 -6.11
N VAL A 26 -14.36 -18.10 -6.56
CA VAL A 26 -15.23 -16.96 -6.82
C VAL A 26 -16.32 -17.32 -7.83
N SER A 27 -15.94 -17.93 -8.95
CA SER A 27 -16.87 -18.33 -10.02
C SER A 27 -17.88 -19.38 -9.54
N ASN A 28 -17.40 -20.48 -8.93
CA ASN A 28 -18.23 -21.61 -8.55
C ASN A 28 -19.16 -21.31 -7.36
N GLU A 29 -18.65 -20.64 -6.34
CA GLU A 29 -19.39 -20.31 -5.12
C GLU A 29 -20.13 -18.96 -5.22
N ARG A 30 -19.98 -18.27 -6.36
CA ARG A 30 -20.57 -16.95 -6.62
C ARG A 30 -20.27 -15.96 -5.48
N CYS A 31 -18.99 -15.89 -5.12
CA CYS A 31 -18.56 -15.00 -4.05
C CYS A 31 -18.88 -13.54 -4.39
N THR A 32 -19.37 -12.79 -3.41
CA THR A 32 -19.74 -11.38 -3.58
C THR A 32 -18.66 -10.41 -3.12
N SER A 33 -17.65 -10.94 -2.43
CA SER A 33 -16.56 -10.16 -1.85
C SER A 33 -15.24 -10.91 -1.98
N LEU A 34 -14.17 -10.20 -2.32
CA LEU A 34 -12.81 -10.73 -2.43
C LEU A 34 -11.86 -9.88 -1.59
N TYR A 35 -11.02 -10.56 -0.80
CA TYR A 35 -10.03 -9.91 0.07
C TYR A 35 -8.63 -10.38 -0.33
N GLY A 36 -7.70 -9.45 -0.42
CA GLY A 36 -6.32 -9.80 -0.74
C GLY A 36 -5.35 -8.64 -0.50
N VAL A 37 -4.08 -8.95 -0.68
CA VAL A 37 -3.02 -7.96 -0.80
C VAL A 37 -2.83 -7.61 -2.28
N PRO A 38 -2.24 -6.45 -2.63
CA PRO A 38 -2.08 -6.05 -4.03
C PRO A 38 -1.44 -7.09 -4.94
N THR A 39 -0.42 -7.81 -4.46
CA THR A 39 0.25 -8.86 -5.24
C THR A 39 -0.66 -10.04 -5.59
N MET A 40 -1.64 -10.36 -4.72
CA MET A 40 -2.66 -11.36 -5.02
C MET A 40 -3.56 -10.91 -6.17
N PHE A 41 -4.08 -9.68 -6.12
CA PHE A 41 -4.91 -9.13 -7.20
C PHE A 41 -4.15 -9.02 -8.52
N ILE A 42 -2.85 -8.65 -8.48
CA ILE A 42 -2.00 -8.63 -9.68
C ILE A 42 -1.91 -10.05 -10.28
N ALA A 43 -1.61 -11.07 -9.47
CA ALA A 43 -1.50 -12.43 -9.94
C ALA A 43 -2.83 -12.99 -10.50
N GLU A 44 -3.96 -12.60 -9.91
CA GLU A 44 -5.29 -12.95 -10.41
C GLU A 44 -5.58 -12.25 -11.75
N LEU A 45 -5.29 -10.96 -11.87
CA LEU A 45 -5.51 -10.16 -13.09
C LEU A 45 -4.61 -10.60 -14.26
N ASP A 46 -3.42 -11.09 -13.97
CA ASP A 46 -2.44 -11.58 -14.95
C ASP A 46 -2.61 -13.09 -15.25
N HIS A 47 -3.61 -13.76 -14.63
CA HIS A 47 -3.85 -15.19 -14.90
C HIS A 47 -4.19 -15.43 -16.37
N PRO A 48 -3.53 -16.39 -17.06
CA PRO A 48 -3.71 -16.60 -18.51
C PRO A 48 -5.18 -16.85 -18.90
N ASP A 49 -5.92 -17.55 -18.05
CA ASP A 49 -7.32 -17.89 -18.28
C ASP A 49 -8.29 -16.97 -17.53
N PHE A 50 -7.85 -15.76 -17.14
CA PHE A 50 -8.66 -14.81 -16.35
C PHE A 50 -10.07 -14.62 -16.91
N ASP A 51 -10.19 -14.42 -18.23
CA ASP A 51 -11.46 -14.15 -18.91
C ASP A 51 -12.39 -15.37 -18.98
N SER A 52 -11.91 -16.57 -18.59
CA SER A 52 -12.74 -17.80 -18.51
C SER A 52 -13.56 -17.91 -17.22
N PHE A 53 -13.24 -17.13 -16.20
CA PHE A 53 -13.92 -17.16 -14.91
C PHE A 53 -15.10 -16.19 -14.85
N ASP A 54 -16.24 -16.65 -14.35
CA ASP A 54 -17.40 -15.79 -14.09
C ASP A 54 -17.22 -15.03 -12.77
N LEU A 55 -16.78 -13.79 -12.85
CA LEU A 55 -16.60 -12.90 -11.70
C LEU A 55 -17.79 -11.96 -11.48
N SER A 56 -18.88 -12.12 -12.22
CA SER A 56 -20.04 -11.20 -12.23
C SER A 56 -20.77 -11.08 -10.88
N SER A 57 -20.51 -11.99 -9.95
CA SER A 57 -21.06 -11.93 -8.58
C SER A 57 -20.28 -10.99 -7.66
N LEU A 58 -19.02 -10.64 -7.99
CA LEU A 58 -18.22 -9.73 -7.19
C LEU A 58 -18.81 -8.31 -7.24
N ARG A 59 -18.79 -7.63 -6.11
CA ARG A 59 -19.16 -6.21 -5.98
C ARG A 59 -18.30 -5.45 -4.98
N THR A 60 -17.81 -6.13 -3.94
CA THR A 60 -17.06 -5.49 -2.84
C THR A 60 -15.80 -6.29 -2.50
N GLY A 61 -14.92 -5.70 -1.76
CA GLY A 61 -13.67 -6.34 -1.33
C GLY A 61 -12.77 -5.39 -0.56
N ILE A 62 -11.67 -5.94 -0.10
CA ILE A 62 -10.63 -5.16 0.56
C ILE A 62 -9.29 -5.48 -0.09
N MET A 63 -8.56 -4.43 -0.47
CA MET A 63 -7.15 -4.51 -0.85
C MET A 63 -6.33 -3.80 0.23
N ALA A 64 -5.50 -4.54 0.96
CA ALA A 64 -4.75 -4.00 2.09
C ALA A 64 -3.51 -4.84 2.40
N GLY A 65 -2.74 -4.44 3.42
CA GLY A 65 -1.56 -5.18 3.91
C GLY A 65 -0.23 -4.73 3.33
N SER A 66 -0.26 -4.02 2.22
CA SER A 66 0.88 -3.33 1.62
C SER A 66 0.40 -2.09 0.87
N PRO A 67 1.29 -1.25 0.33
CA PRO A 67 0.90 -0.16 -0.54
C PRO A 67 0.04 -0.65 -1.71
N CYS A 68 -1.13 -0.02 -1.93
CA CYS A 68 -2.07 -0.38 -3.01
C CYS A 68 -1.84 0.54 -4.21
N PRO A 69 -1.26 0.03 -5.33
CA PRO A 69 -1.03 0.86 -6.52
C PRO A 69 -2.35 1.31 -7.14
N MET A 70 -2.45 2.58 -7.52
CA MET A 70 -3.68 3.15 -8.11
C MET A 70 -4.11 2.41 -9.37
N GLU A 71 -3.17 2.03 -10.21
CA GLU A 71 -3.47 1.34 -11.47
C GLU A 71 -4.03 -0.07 -11.24
N VAL A 72 -3.51 -0.80 -10.24
CA VAL A 72 -4.06 -2.10 -9.83
C VAL A 72 -5.49 -1.94 -9.33
N MET A 73 -5.75 -0.93 -8.49
CA MET A 73 -7.11 -0.63 -8.00
C MET A 73 -8.09 -0.36 -9.13
N LYS A 74 -7.69 0.41 -10.15
CA LYS A 74 -8.52 0.68 -11.34
C LYS A 74 -8.83 -0.61 -12.10
N GLN A 75 -7.81 -1.45 -12.33
CA GLN A 75 -8.01 -2.74 -13.01
C GLN A 75 -8.94 -3.69 -12.23
N VAL A 76 -8.83 -3.74 -10.92
CA VAL A 76 -9.74 -4.52 -10.05
C VAL A 76 -11.19 -4.04 -10.21
N ILE A 77 -11.40 -2.73 -10.23
CA ILE A 77 -12.74 -2.16 -10.47
C ILE A 77 -13.26 -2.49 -11.86
N ASP A 78 -12.43 -2.26 -12.89
CA ASP A 78 -12.87 -2.34 -14.29
C ASP A 78 -12.99 -3.78 -14.79
N ARG A 79 -12.04 -4.68 -14.44
CA ARG A 79 -11.95 -6.03 -14.97
C ARG A 79 -12.59 -7.09 -14.08
N MET A 80 -12.50 -6.92 -12.74
CA MET A 80 -13.11 -7.86 -11.78
C MET A 80 -14.51 -7.43 -11.34
N GLY A 81 -14.95 -6.22 -11.68
CA GLY A 81 -16.28 -5.70 -11.34
C GLY A 81 -16.44 -5.33 -9.85
N ILE A 82 -15.35 -5.24 -9.08
CA ILE A 82 -15.40 -4.92 -7.65
C ILE A 82 -15.58 -3.41 -7.46
N THR A 83 -16.76 -2.90 -7.77
CA THR A 83 -17.05 -1.45 -7.76
C THR A 83 -17.00 -0.82 -6.38
N GLU A 84 -17.14 -1.62 -5.32
CA GLU A 84 -17.11 -1.20 -3.91
C GLU A 84 -15.84 -1.70 -3.21
N VAL A 85 -14.71 -1.85 -3.93
CA VAL A 85 -13.44 -2.20 -3.28
C VAL A 85 -12.98 -1.09 -2.36
N ALA A 86 -12.51 -1.46 -1.17
CA ALA A 86 -11.97 -0.54 -0.17
C ALA A 86 -10.47 -0.77 0.03
N ILE A 87 -9.74 0.31 0.26
CA ILE A 87 -8.42 0.27 0.86
C ILE A 87 -8.57 0.51 2.35
N CYS A 88 -7.85 -0.22 3.18
CA CYS A 88 -7.68 0.09 4.58
C CYS A 88 -6.19 0.10 4.97
N TYR A 89 -5.87 0.97 5.92
CA TYR A 89 -4.56 1.08 6.50
C TYR A 89 -4.62 0.72 7.98
N GLY A 90 -3.61 0.01 8.40
CA GLY A 90 -3.36 -0.35 9.78
C GLY A 90 -2.28 -1.42 9.87
N MET A 91 -2.09 -1.94 11.06
CA MET A 91 -1.07 -2.92 11.40
C MET A 91 -1.58 -3.83 12.50
N THR A 92 -0.89 -4.94 12.78
CA THR A 92 -1.28 -5.88 13.84
C THR A 92 -1.48 -5.18 15.17
N GLU A 93 -0.63 -4.20 15.47
CA GLU A 93 -0.64 -3.39 16.68
C GLU A 93 -1.87 -2.46 16.78
N THR A 94 -2.64 -2.29 15.71
CA THR A 94 -3.87 -1.48 15.69
C THR A 94 -5.14 -2.29 15.43
N SER A 95 -5.10 -3.62 15.46
CA SER A 95 -6.16 -4.64 15.51
C SER A 95 -7.27 -4.57 14.44
N PRO A 96 -6.99 -4.60 13.15
CA PRO A 96 -5.80 -4.15 12.45
C PRO A 96 -5.96 -2.79 11.76
N VAL A 97 -7.15 -2.14 11.80
CA VAL A 97 -7.52 -1.01 10.92
C VAL A 97 -7.58 0.30 11.69
N SER A 98 -6.82 1.28 11.23
CA SER A 98 -6.88 2.67 11.71
C SER A 98 -7.69 3.57 10.78
N THR A 99 -7.50 3.44 9.46
CA THR A 99 -8.26 4.20 8.46
C THR A 99 -8.80 3.30 7.37
N GLN A 100 -9.87 3.73 6.69
CA GLN A 100 -10.49 3.00 5.59
C GLN A 100 -11.21 3.94 4.65
N THR A 101 -11.15 3.65 3.34
CA THR A 101 -12.02 4.28 2.34
C THR A 101 -13.45 3.73 2.45
N ARG A 102 -14.42 4.52 2.03
CA ARG A 102 -15.85 4.17 2.09
C ARG A 102 -16.44 4.06 0.70
N THR A 103 -17.57 3.38 0.59
CA THR A 103 -18.26 3.17 -0.69
C THR A 103 -18.82 4.46 -1.29
N ASP A 104 -19.12 5.46 -0.44
CA ASP A 104 -19.58 6.80 -0.82
C ASP A 104 -18.42 7.76 -1.15
N ASP A 105 -17.17 7.37 -0.95
CA ASP A 105 -16.02 8.15 -1.38
C ASP A 105 -15.91 8.14 -2.92
N SER A 106 -15.49 9.27 -3.51
CA SER A 106 -15.22 9.32 -4.95
C SER A 106 -14.15 8.30 -5.37
N LEU A 107 -14.20 7.85 -6.62
CA LEU A 107 -13.20 6.91 -7.15
C LEU A 107 -11.78 7.42 -6.90
N GLN A 108 -11.52 8.72 -7.18
CA GLN A 108 -10.22 9.33 -6.92
C GLN A 108 -9.78 9.15 -5.47
N ARG A 109 -10.65 9.41 -4.50
CA ARG A 109 -10.34 9.23 -3.06
C ARG A 109 -10.04 7.77 -2.72
N ARG A 110 -10.80 6.85 -3.27
CA ARG A 110 -10.63 5.40 -3.02
C ARG A 110 -9.35 4.82 -3.59
N VAL A 111 -8.83 5.37 -4.69
CA VAL A 111 -7.61 4.85 -5.33
C VAL A 111 -6.34 5.61 -4.93
N SER A 112 -6.45 6.79 -4.32
CA SER A 112 -5.29 7.64 -3.99
C SER A 112 -5.06 7.84 -2.48
N THR A 113 -5.95 7.33 -1.63
CA THR A 113 -5.84 7.48 -0.17
C THR A 113 -6.13 6.16 0.54
N VAL A 114 -5.73 6.06 1.80
CA VAL A 114 -6.13 4.96 2.69
C VAL A 114 -7.38 5.32 3.50
N GLY A 115 -8.13 6.32 3.04
CA GLY A 115 -9.39 6.74 3.63
C GLY A 115 -9.25 7.62 4.86
N ARG A 116 -10.30 7.59 5.69
CA ARG A 116 -10.43 8.39 6.92
C ARG A 116 -10.42 7.49 8.15
N VAL A 117 -10.15 8.08 9.29
CA VAL A 117 -10.14 7.40 10.59
C VAL A 117 -11.43 6.61 10.84
N GLY A 118 -11.26 5.41 11.41
CA GLY A 118 -12.36 4.56 11.83
C GLY A 118 -13.15 5.12 13.04
N PRO A 119 -14.38 4.62 13.28
CA PRO A 119 -15.17 5.04 14.43
C PRO A 119 -14.44 4.82 15.76
N HIS A 120 -14.54 5.79 16.66
CA HIS A 120 -13.93 5.75 18.00
C HIS A 120 -12.40 5.62 18.02
N LEU A 121 -11.75 5.95 16.92
CA LEU A 121 -10.30 6.09 16.80
C LEU A 121 -9.94 7.54 16.59
N GLU A 122 -8.70 7.87 16.90
CA GLU A 122 -8.10 9.17 16.67
C GLU A 122 -6.82 8.97 15.87
N ILE A 123 -6.55 9.89 14.97
CA ILE A 123 -5.27 9.95 14.22
C ILE A 123 -4.71 11.35 14.26
N LYS A 124 -3.42 11.46 14.19
CA LYS A 124 -2.69 12.73 13.97
C LYS A 124 -1.45 12.47 13.14
N ILE A 125 -0.97 13.51 12.47
CA ILE A 125 0.33 13.51 11.79
C ILE A 125 1.27 14.36 12.61
N VAL A 126 2.44 13.83 12.95
CA VAL A 126 3.45 14.53 13.76
C VAL A 126 4.77 14.63 13.01
N ASP A 127 5.50 15.68 13.26
CA ASP A 127 6.89 15.77 12.85
C ASP A 127 7.72 14.73 13.61
N PRO A 128 8.42 13.81 12.92
CA PRO A 128 9.10 12.68 13.57
C PRO A 128 10.29 13.07 14.45
N VAL A 129 10.79 14.31 14.32
CA VAL A 129 11.91 14.81 15.12
C VAL A 129 11.41 15.51 16.37
N THR A 130 10.41 16.37 16.24
CA THR A 130 9.91 17.20 17.34
C THR A 130 8.71 16.59 18.07
N GLY A 131 8.03 15.61 17.48
CA GLY A 131 6.79 15.01 18.01
C GLY A 131 5.57 15.94 17.96
N LEU A 132 5.72 17.16 17.40
CA LEU A 132 4.63 18.12 17.31
C LEU A 132 3.70 17.81 16.13
N THR A 133 2.40 17.99 16.34
CA THR A 133 1.41 17.84 15.27
C THR A 133 1.67 18.86 14.16
N VAL A 134 1.73 18.37 12.92
CA VAL A 134 1.92 19.21 11.74
C VAL A 134 0.59 19.70 11.15
N PRO A 135 0.57 20.81 10.38
CA PRO A 135 -0.60 21.23 9.63
C PRO A 135 -1.06 20.20 8.59
N ASN A 136 -2.36 20.19 8.27
CA ASN A 136 -2.88 19.39 7.16
C ASN A 136 -2.12 19.72 5.85
N GLY A 137 -1.88 18.69 5.04
CA GLY A 137 -1.08 18.80 3.82
C GLY A 137 0.44 18.69 4.03
N THR A 138 0.90 18.63 5.29
CA THR A 138 2.32 18.43 5.62
C THR A 138 2.59 16.96 5.93
N ALA A 139 3.67 16.41 5.38
CA ALA A 139 4.10 15.04 5.66
C ALA A 139 4.67 14.92 7.08
N GLY A 140 4.40 13.79 7.72
CA GLY A 140 4.92 13.45 9.04
C GLY A 140 4.54 12.02 9.43
N GLU A 141 4.91 11.58 10.63
CA GLU A 141 4.57 10.27 11.13
C GLU A 141 3.08 10.18 11.47
N LEU A 142 2.43 9.15 10.98
CA LEU A 142 1.06 8.83 11.36
C LEU A 142 1.05 8.22 12.76
N CYS A 143 0.29 8.82 13.67
CA CYS A 143 0.01 8.26 14.99
C CYS A 143 -1.48 7.94 15.11
N THR A 144 -1.80 6.82 15.74
CA THR A 144 -3.18 6.39 15.98
C THR A 144 -3.42 6.12 17.46
N ARG A 145 -4.66 6.35 17.94
CA ARG A 145 -5.07 6.12 19.31
C ARG A 145 -6.50 5.61 19.36
N GLY A 146 -6.79 4.74 20.29
CA GLY A 146 -8.15 4.27 20.56
C GLY A 146 -8.19 2.81 21.01
N TYR A 147 -9.40 2.26 21.01
CA TYR A 147 -9.67 0.91 21.53
C TYR A 147 -8.97 -0.22 20.78
N SER A 148 -8.62 0.01 19.51
CA SER A 148 -7.98 -0.98 18.66
C SER A 148 -6.47 -1.07 18.85
N VAL A 149 -5.85 -0.06 19.47
CA VAL A 149 -4.40 -0.09 19.74
C VAL A 149 -4.10 -1.17 20.76
N MET A 150 -3.11 -2.01 20.48
CA MET A 150 -2.67 -3.11 21.37
C MET A 150 -2.36 -2.62 22.79
N LEU A 151 -2.40 -3.53 23.75
CA LEU A 151 -1.95 -3.25 25.11
C LEU A 151 -0.42 -3.09 25.18
N GLY A 152 0.29 -3.87 24.37
CA GLY A 152 1.74 -3.87 24.27
C GLY A 152 2.26 -5.15 23.63
N TYR A 153 3.55 -5.21 23.39
CA TYR A 153 4.23 -6.43 23.02
C TYR A 153 4.38 -7.38 24.21
N TRP A 154 4.21 -8.67 23.94
CA TRP A 154 4.27 -9.69 25.01
C TRP A 154 5.66 -9.74 25.66
N GLU A 155 5.70 -9.53 26.97
CA GLU A 155 6.93 -9.51 27.78
C GLU A 155 8.03 -8.52 27.33
N GLU A 156 7.65 -7.50 26.51
CA GLU A 156 8.57 -6.49 25.94
C GLU A 156 8.10 -5.07 26.31
N PRO A 157 8.13 -4.69 27.62
CA PRO A 157 7.63 -3.39 28.03
C PRO A 157 8.44 -2.21 27.49
N GLU A 158 9.74 -2.39 27.29
CA GLU A 158 10.63 -1.37 26.74
C GLU A 158 10.27 -1.09 25.27
N LYS A 159 10.15 -2.12 24.43
CA LYS A 159 9.71 -1.95 23.04
C LYS A 159 8.29 -1.39 22.94
N THR A 160 7.43 -1.75 23.89
CA THR A 160 6.09 -1.17 23.94
C THR A 160 6.15 0.34 24.19
N ALA A 161 7.00 0.79 25.12
CA ALA A 161 7.17 2.19 25.43
C ALA A 161 7.84 3.01 24.33
N GLU A 162 8.61 2.38 23.44
CA GLU A 162 9.17 3.00 22.23
C GLU A 162 8.10 3.38 21.20
N VAL A 163 7.03 2.57 21.10
CA VAL A 163 6.00 2.74 20.07
C VAL A 163 4.68 3.28 20.57
N ILE A 164 4.38 3.18 21.88
CA ILE A 164 3.17 3.72 22.49
C ILE A 164 3.57 4.73 23.56
N ASP A 165 3.29 6.00 23.30
CA ASP A 165 3.61 7.08 24.21
C ASP A 165 2.74 7.09 25.48
N SER A 166 3.07 7.98 26.43
CA SER A 166 2.35 8.10 27.72
C SER A 166 0.90 8.56 27.56
N ALA A 167 0.53 9.19 26.45
CA ALA A 167 -0.82 9.59 26.09
C ALA A 167 -1.56 8.53 25.25
N ARG A 168 -0.97 7.32 25.15
CA ARG A 168 -1.51 6.16 24.43
C ARG A 168 -1.61 6.36 22.91
N TRP A 169 -0.78 7.23 22.34
CA TRP A 169 -0.61 7.28 20.90
C TRP A 169 0.37 6.19 20.47
N MET A 170 -0.06 5.40 19.48
CA MET A 170 0.78 4.46 18.77
C MET A 170 1.49 5.21 17.64
N HIS A 171 2.81 5.23 17.68
CA HIS A 171 3.70 5.70 16.64
C HIS A 171 3.87 4.57 15.61
N THR A 172 3.39 4.77 14.39
CA THR A 172 3.32 3.67 13.41
C THR A 172 4.63 3.45 12.67
N GLY A 173 5.52 4.44 12.68
CA GLY A 173 6.72 4.45 11.84
C GLY A 173 6.43 4.71 10.37
N ASP A 174 5.15 4.87 9.99
CA ASP A 174 4.75 5.18 8.63
C ASP A 174 4.57 6.70 8.45
N LEU A 175 5.06 7.22 7.34
CA LEU A 175 4.90 8.61 6.95
C LEU A 175 3.61 8.79 6.16
N ALA A 176 2.89 9.86 6.47
CA ALA A 176 1.62 10.15 5.83
C ALA A 176 1.37 11.66 5.70
N VAL A 177 0.46 11.99 4.81
CA VAL A 177 -0.14 13.32 4.70
C VAL A 177 -1.63 13.19 4.96
N MET A 178 -2.19 14.07 5.76
CA MET A 178 -3.64 14.17 5.98
C MET A 178 -4.15 15.46 5.36
N ASP A 179 -5.20 15.39 4.55
CA ASP A 179 -5.83 16.57 3.97
C ASP A 179 -6.83 17.23 4.92
N GLU A 180 -7.40 18.38 4.50
CA GLU A 180 -8.37 19.15 5.28
C GLU A 180 -9.71 18.42 5.50
N HIS A 181 -9.98 17.35 4.75
CA HIS A 181 -11.17 16.50 4.90
C HIS A 181 -10.90 15.23 5.71
N GLY A 182 -9.66 15.07 6.24
CA GLY A 182 -9.25 13.94 7.06
C GLY A 182 -8.89 12.69 6.27
N TYR A 183 -8.70 12.77 4.94
CA TYR A 183 -8.18 11.65 4.15
C TYR A 183 -6.67 11.56 4.31
N VAL A 184 -6.20 10.33 4.49
CA VAL A 184 -4.80 10.02 4.71
C VAL A 184 -4.21 9.38 3.46
N SER A 185 -3.04 9.84 3.06
CA SER A 185 -2.20 9.22 2.02
C SER A 185 -0.87 8.80 2.65
N ILE A 186 -0.53 7.51 2.54
CA ILE A 186 0.75 7.00 3.03
C ILE A 186 1.82 7.35 2.01
N THR A 187 2.90 7.99 2.47
CA THR A 187 4.00 8.46 1.62
C THR A 187 5.27 7.62 1.76
N GLY A 188 5.34 6.73 2.76
CA GLY A 188 6.47 5.82 2.96
C GLY A 188 6.62 5.38 4.40
N ARG A 189 7.79 4.88 4.74
CA ARG A 189 8.20 4.55 6.11
C ARG A 189 9.37 5.41 6.53
N ILE A 190 9.44 5.75 7.81
CA ILE A 190 10.55 6.54 8.36
C ILE A 190 11.88 5.83 8.12
N LYS A 191 11.93 4.51 8.35
CA LYS A 191 13.14 3.70 8.19
C LYS A 191 13.56 3.42 6.74
N ASP A 192 12.63 3.57 5.80
CA ASP A 192 12.87 3.31 4.37
C ASP A 192 13.16 4.62 3.60
N MET A 193 13.10 5.77 4.28
CA MET A 193 13.40 7.06 3.69
C MET A 193 14.88 7.13 3.29
N VAL A 194 15.13 7.53 2.05
CA VAL A 194 16.48 7.69 1.50
C VAL A 194 16.91 9.13 1.67
N ILE A 195 18.10 9.35 2.25
CA ILE A 195 18.68 10.70 2.44
C ILE A 195 19.76 10.92 1.39
N ARG A 196 19.39 11.55 0.28
CA ARG A 196 20.29 11.79 -0.85
C ARG A 196 20.71 13.25 -0.90
N GLY A 197 21.96 13.50 -0.55
CA GLY A 197 22.53 14.87 -0.59
C GLY A 197 21.81 15.86 0.33
N GLY A 198 21.21 15.40 1.43
CA GLY A 198 20.43 16.20 2.37
C GLY A 198 18.94 16.31 2.03
N GLU A 199 18.50 15.75 0.90
CA GLU A 199 17.09 15.67 0.53
C GLU A 199 16.47 14.36 1.03
N ASN A 200 15.31 14.46 1.67
CA ASN A 200 14.53 13.31 2.08
C ASN A 200 13.69 12.81 0.89
N ILE A 201 13.98 11.59 0.44
CA ILE A 201 13.26 10.95 -0.65
C ILE A 201 12.44 9.80 -0.09
N TYR A 202 11.17 9.78 -0.48
CA TYR A 202 10.25 8.71 -0.10
C TYR A 202 10.11 7.74 -1.26
N PRO A 203 10.64 6.50 -1.16
CA PRO A 203 10.62 5.51 -2.23
C PRO A 203 9.24 5.28 -2.83
N ARG A 204 8.22 5.28 -1.98
CA ARG A 204 6.82 5.07 -2.36
C ARG A 204 6.34 5.98 -3.49
N GLU A 205 6.71 7.25 -3.51
CA GLU A 205 6.34 8.20 -4.56
C GLU A 205 6.88 7.76 -5.93
N ILE A 206 8.09 7.23 -5.91
CA ILE A 206 8.76 6.76 -7.13
C ILE A 206 8.16 5.44 -7.58
N GLU A 207 7.97 4.50 -6.67
CA GLU A 207 7.34 3.20 -6.93
C GLU A 207 5.96 3.37 -7.54
N GLU A 208 5.12 4.25 -6.97
CA GLU A 208 3.77 4.54 -7.48
C GLU A 208 3.82 5.10 -8.91
N PHE A 209 4.80 5.94 -9.21
CA PHE A 209 5.01 6.41 -10.57
C PHE A 209 5.46 5.29 -11.53
N LEU A 210 6.36 4.42 -11.07
CA LEU A 210 6.87 3.31 -11.89
C LEU A 210 5.80 2.28 -12.26
N TYR A 211 4.75 2.09 -11.46
CA TYR A 211 3.60 1.26 -11.82
C TYR A 211 2.83 1.77 -13.06
N SER A 212 3.02 3.02 -13.47
CA SER A 212 2.45 3.55 -14.71
C SER A 212 3.26 3.15 -15.96
N HIS A 213 4.45 2.56 -15.81
CA HIS A 213 5.26 2.11 -16.92
C HIS A 213 4.65 0.84 -17.55
N PRO A 214 4.49 0.78 -18.90
CA PRO A 214 3.79 -0.33 -19.56
C PRO A 214 4.42 -1.71 -19.32
N ASP A 215 5.73 -1.77 -19.09
CA ASP A 215 6.47 -3.01 -18.95
C ASP A 215 6.74 -3.41 -17.49
N ILE A 216 6.44 -2.56 -16.52
CA ILE A 216 6.68 -2.85 -15.10
C ILE A 216 5.43 -3.47 -14.48
N VAL A 217 5.58 -4.62 -13.83
CA VAL A 217 4.55 -5.28 -13.01
C VAL A 217 4.66 -4.85 -11.57
N ASP A 218 5.91 -4.78 -11.05
CA ASP A 218 6.17 -4.47 -9.65
C ASP A 218 7.49 -3.71 -9.53
N ALA A 219 7.58 -2.80 -8.56
CA ALA A 219 8.76 -1.98 -8.35
C ALA A 219 9.00 -1.73 -6.86
N GLN A 220 10.25 -1.83 -6.44
CA GLN A 220 10.73 -1.41 -5.13
C GLN A 220 11.92 -0.49 -5.30
N VAL A 221 11.95 0.61 -4.57
CA VAL A 221 13.03 1.59 -4.61
C VAL A 221 13.73 1.64 -3.26
N ILE A 222 15.03 1.53 -3.27
CA ILE A 222 15.86 1.53 -2.07
C ILE A 222 17.00 2.54 -2.16
N GLY A 223 17.50 2.96 -1.01
CA GLY A 223 18.78 3.68 -0.90
C GLY A 223 19.94 2.71 -0.96
N VAL A 224 20.95 3.04 -1.75
CA VAL A 224 22.24 2.35 -1.77
C VAL A 224 23.35 3.32 -1.42
N PRO A 225 24.43 2.89 -0.74
CA PRO A 225 25.53 3.79 -0.39
C PRO A 225 26.13 4.49 -1.61
N ASP A 226 26.34 5.82 -1.50
CA ASP A 226 26.99 6.65 -2.52
C ASP A 226 28.00 7.58 -1.87
N GLU A 227 29.23 7.64 -2.41
CA GLU A 227 30.32 8.44 -1.83
C GLU A 227 30.05 9.96 -1.87
N ARG A 228 29.27 10.42 -2.85
CA ARG A 228 29.01 11.85 -3.06
C ARG A 228 27.78 12.35 -2.31
N TYR A 229 26.71 11.53 -2.31
CA TYR A 229 25.41 11.95 -1.80
C TYR A 229 25.01 11.26 -0.50
N GLY A 230 25.87 10.36 0.03
CA GLY A 230 25.55 9.49 1.16
C GLY A 230 24.75 8.27 0.71
N GLU A 231 23.62 8.50 0.08
CA GLU A 231 22.81 7.48 -0.56
C GLU A 231 22.42 7.87 -1.98
N GLU A 232 22.18 6.86 -2.80
CA GLU A 232 21.66 6.99 -4.17
C GLU A 232 20.50 6.01 -4.36
N LEU A 233 19.60 6.29 -5.30
CA LEU A 233 18.41 5.48 -5.54
C LEU A 233 18.69 4.32 -6.48
N MET A 234 18.24 3.13 -6.10
CA MET A 234 18.19 1.93 -6.92
C MET A 234 16.75 1.44 -7.02
N ALA A 235 16.26 1.27 -8.24
CA ALA A 235 14.99 0.62 -8.51
C ALA A 235 15.19 -0.86 -8.81
N TRP A 236 14.52 -1.71 -8.04
CA TRP A 236 14.35 -3.12 -8.34
C TRP A 236 13.00 -3.26 -9.03
N VAL A 237 12.96 -3.89 -10.20
CA VAL A 237 11.75 -3.97 -11.01
C VAL A 237 11.51 -5.39 -11.52
N ARG A 238 10.24 -5.80 -11.47
CA ARG A 238 9.77 -7.02 -12.12
C ARG A 238 9.03 -6.61 -13.39
N LEU A 239 9.44 -7.21 -14.51
CA LEU A 239 8.90 -6.88 -15.82
C LEU A 239 7.77 -7.85 -16.22
N ARG A 240 6.92 -7.42 -17.16
CA ARG A 240 5.95 -8.27 -17.84
C ARG A 240 6.64 -9.28 -18.74
N GLU A 241 6.01 -10.42 -19.01
CA GLU A 241 6.58 -11.51 -19.83
C GLU A 241 7.03 -11.08 -21.22
N HIS A 242 6.42 -10.05 -21.81
CA HIS A 242 6.79 -9.55 -23.15
C HIS A 242 7.97 -8.58 -23.13
N ALA A 243 8.35 -8.09 -21.97
CA ALA A 243 9.47 -7.16 -21.78
C ALA A 243 10.71 -7.93 -21.34
N HIS A 244 11.82 -7.73 -22.03
CA HIS A 244 13.04 -8.51 -21.78
C HIS A 244 14.12 -7.72 -21.04
N GLU A 245 14.07 -6.38 -21.09
CA GLU A 245 15.11 -5.54 -20.51
C GLU A 245 14.54 -4.14 -20.22
N LEU A 246 14.98 -3.56 -19.11
CA LEU A 246 14.77 -2.15 -18.80
C LEU A 246 16.10 -1.55 -18.36
N THR A 247 16.68 -0.71 -19.20
CA THR A 247 17.97 -0.06 -18.90
C THR A 247 17.79 1.16 -18.00
N PRO A 248 18.82 1.55 -17.20
CA PRO A 248 18.79 2.78 -16.43
C PRO A 248 18.51 4.03 -17.28
N GLU A 249 18.97 4.05 -18.53
CA GLU A 249 18.76 5.15 -19.48
C GLU A 249 17.29 5.23 -19.90
N ALA A 250 16.66 4.11 -20.23
CA ALA A 250 15.24 4.04 -20.58
C ALA A 250 14.36 4.44 -19.41
N LEU A 251 14.64 3.95 -18.18
CA LEU A 251 13.92 4.36 -17.00
C LEU A 251 14.07 5.85 -16.71
N ARG A 252 15.28 6.39 -16.86
CA ARG A 252 15.55 7.83 -16.71
C ARG A 252 14.75 8.66 -17.70
N GLU A 253 14.70 8.25 -18.97
CA GLU A 253 13.92 8.93 -20.01
C GLU A 253 12.43 8.95 -19.64
N PHE A 254 11.89 7.81 -19.21
CA PHE A 254 10.50 7.69 -18.73
C PHE A 254 10.20 8.63 -17.56
N CYS A 255 11.11 8.74 -16.59
CA CYS A 255 10.93 9.57 -15.39
C CYS A 255 11.18 11.07 -15.65
N THR A 256 11.90 11.43 -16.71
CA THR A 256 12.30 12.83 -16.97
C THR A 256 11.08 13.70 -17.25
N GLY A 257 10.99 14.83 -16.52
CA GLY A 257 9.86 15.76 -16.61
C GLY A 257 8.62 15.35 -15.83
N GLN A 258 8.59 14.15 -15.28
CA GLN A 258 7.51 13.64 -14.42
C GLN A 258 7.92 13.63 -12.95
N LEU A 259 9.14 13.20 -12.66
CA LEU A 259 9.73 13.23 -11.33
C LEU A 259 10.81 14.32 -11.22
N ALA A 260 10.99 14.83 -10.01
CA ALA A 260 12.13 15.71 -9.73
C ALA A 260 13.44 14.96 -9.98
N HIS A 261 14.43 15.62 -10.57
CA HIS A 261 15.68 14.99 -11.01
C HIS A 261 16.39 14.17 -9.94
N TYR A 262 16.35 14.62 -8.67
CA TYR A 262 16.98 13.92 -7.55
C TYR A 262 16.20 12.67 -7.09
N LYS A 263 14.95 12.49 -7.55
CA LYS A 263 14.10 11.33 -7.29
C LYS A 263 14.20 10.24 -8.38
N ILE A 264 14.91 10.50 -9.47
CA ILE A 264 15.04 9.51 -10.55
C ILE A 264 16.07 8.46 -10.14
N PRO A 265 15.70 7.17 -10.09
CA PRO A 265 16.64 6.10 -9.76
C PRO A 265 17.84 6.09 -10.72
N ARG A 266 19.02 6.04 -10.14
CA ARG A 266 20.27 5.95 -10.90
C ARG A 266 20.56 4.53 -11.35
N TYR A 267 20.20 3.56 -10.52
CA TYR A 267 20.43 2.16 -10.77
C TYR A 267 19.11 1.44 -10.99
N VAL A 268 19.11 0.47 -11.89
CA VAL A 268 17.97 -0.40 -12.19
C VAL A 268 18.43 -1.84 -12.10
N HIS A 269 17.70 -2.66 -11.38
CA HIS A 269 17.92 -4.08 -11.29
C HIS A 269 16.63 -4.83 -11.61
N VAL A 270 16.66 -5.63 -12.69
CA VAL A 270 15.52 -6.44 -13.09
C VAL A 270 15.59 -7.77 -12.36
N VAL A 271 14.48 -8.18 -11.77
CA VAL A 271 14.34 -9.44 -11.01
C VAL A 271 13.12 -10.21 -11.46
N ASP A 272 13.15 -11.51 -11.25
CA ASP A 272 12.00 -12.40 -11.53
C ASP A 272 10.99 -12.36 -10.37
N GLU A 273 11.48 -12.20 -9.13
CA GLU A 273 10.67 -12.12 -7.90
C GLU A 273 11.35 -11.23 -6.84
N PHE A 274 10.59 -10.72 -5.86
CA PHE A 274 11.08 -9.94 -4.71
C PHE A 274 11.18 -10.82 -3.46
#